data_8ac84daa3d0c17fc5c4ca77512aa37e3
#
_entry.id   8ac84daa3d0c17fc5c4ca77512aa37e3
#
_cell.length_a   1.000
_cell.length_b   1.000
_cell.length_c   1.000
_cell.angle_alpha   90.00
_cell.angle_beta   90.00
_cell.angle_gamma   90.00
#
_symmetry.space_group_name_H-M   'P 1'
#
loop_
_entity.id
_entity.type
_entity.pdbx_description
1 polymer ?
#
loop_
_entity_poly.entity_id
_entity_poly.type
_entity_poly.pdbx_seq_one_letter_code
_entity_poly.pdbx_strand_id
1 'polypeptide(L)'
;MTIVASNKLTVSNILIGDVWLCSGQSNMELPVRRVRPLYEAEIAAAENNSIRSFTVPKRFVFTGPESDLPGGEWRAANPETVLDFSSAAWFFAREIKQTCGVPVGILLSAFGGSPAEAWISEESLEAFPEHYAELRKLNEESYISNIEKEDRRRIADWYSNLQKEDLAYRAGGLRWSDIDPDSDDWSSFTVPGFFSATPLKGINGVVWFRKEIDIPASAAGQIGR
;
A
#
# COMPACT_ATOMS: atom_id res chain seq x y z
N MET A 1 13.22 22.19 23.89
CA MET A 1 12.35 23.37 24.23
C MET A 1 11.58 23.05 25.49
N THR A 2 11.50 23.97 26.41
CA THR A 2 10.70 23.83 27.63
C THR A 2 9.67 24.93 27.67
N ILE A 3 8.41 24.54 27.85
CA ILE A 3 7.27 25.46 27.99
C ILE A 3 6.79 25.35 29.45
N VAL A 4 6.69 26.49 30.13
CA VAL A 4 6.25 26.55 31.52
C VAL A 4 5.01 27.44 31.59
N ALA A 5 3.91 26.83 32.08
CA ALA A 5 2.65 27.52 32.36
C ALA A 5 2.11 27.01 33.69
N SER A 6 0.86 26.59 33.80
CA SER A 6 0.33 25.87 34.95
C SER A 6 0.98 24.48 35.14
N ASN A 7 1.56 23.95 34.07
CA ASN A 7 2.36 22.74 34.03
C ASN A 7 3.70 23.01 33.29
N LYS A 8 4.61 22.04 33.32
CA LYS A 8 5.89 22.10 32.60
C LYS A 8 5.91 21.01 31.53
N LEU A 9 6.03 21.43 30.26
CA LEU A 9 6.20 20.55 29.12
C LEU A 9 7.62 20.68 28.56
N THR A 10 8.33 19.58 28.40
CA THR A 10 9.64 19.56 27.76
C THR A 10 9.58 18.76 26.49
N VAL A 11 9.89 19.38 25.36
CA VAL A 11 10.03 18.74 24.05
C VAL A 11 11.51 18.70 23.71
N SER A 12 12.02 17.50 23.48
CA SER A 12 13.43 17.25 23.11
C SER A 12 13.53 16.79 21.65
N ASN A 13 14.77 16.73 21.14
CA ASN A 13 15.06 16.23 19.79
C ASN A 13 14.30 16.98 18.69
N ILE A 14 14.21 18.30 18.78
CA ILE A 14 13.55 19.17 17.80
C ILE A 14 14.54 19.46 16.67
N LEU A 15 14.07 19.34 15.42
CA LEU A 15 14.73 19.85 14.22
C LEU A 15 13.96 21.06 13.69
N ILE A 16 14.68 22.03 13.15
CA ILE A 16 14.10 23.16 12.43
C ILE A 16 14.48 22.98 10.97
N GLY A 17 13.49 22.93 10.09
CA GLY A 17 13.67 22.67 8.66
C GLY A 17 12.33 22.72 7.93
N ASP A 18 12.30 22.20 6.71
CA ASP A 18 11.11 22.18 5.88
C ASP A 18 10.25 20.95 6.18
N VAL A 19 8.93 21.16 6.29
CA VAL A 19 7.95 20.06 6.44
C VAL A 19 7.07 20.01 5.20
N TRP A 20 7.05 18.86 4.54
CA TRP A 20 6.31 18.64 3.32
C TRP A 20 5.14 17.69 3.56
N LEU A 21 3.93 18.16 3.22
CA LEU A 21 2.75 17.30 3.18
C LEU A 21 2.78 16.47 1.87
N CYS A 22 2.91 15.18 2.03
CA CYS A 22 2.90 14.20 0.94
C CYS A 22 1.56 13.47 0.96
N SER A 23 0.67 13.82 0.04
CA SER A 23 -0.70 13.31 0.00
C SER A 23 -1.02 12.68 -1.35
N GLY A 24 -2.03 11.81 -1.37
CA GLY A 24 -2.52 11.13 -2.56
C GLY A 24 -2.97 9.70 -2.27
N GLN A 25 -2.91 8.87 -3.30
CA GLN A 25 -3.30 7.47 -3.18
C GLN A 25 -2.09 6.51 -3.31
N SER A 26 -2.27 5.36 -3.95
CA SER A 26 -1.33 4.23 -3.97
C SER A 26 0.11 4.58 -4.36
N ASN A 27 0.34 5.46 -5.33
CA ASN A 27 1.70 5.84 -5.73
C ASN A 27 2.42 6.66 -4.65
N MET A 28 1.71 7.53 -3.95
CA MET A 28 2.27 8.27 -2.82
C MET A 28 2.41 7.37 -1.57
N GLU A 29 1.52 6.43 -1.41
CA GLU A 29 1.55 5.49 -0.28
C GLU A 29 2.62 4.41 -0.42
N LEU A 30 3.07 4.08 -1.63
CA LEU A 30 3.98 2.97 -1.93
C LEU A 30 5.23 3.00 -1.04
N PRO A 31 5.41 2.03 -0.12
CA PRO A 31 6.54 2.04 0.80
C PRO A 31 7.84 1.62 0.11
N VAL A 32 8.98 2.12 0.60
CA VAL A 32 10.33 1.83 0.10
C VAL A 32 10.61 0.31 0.04
N ARG A 33 10.07 -0.47 0.98
CA ARG A 33 10.21 -1.94 0.96
C ARG A 33 9.76 -2.59 -0.35
N ARG A 34 8.80 -2.00 -1.06
CA ARG A 34 8.25 -2.52 -2.34
C ARG A 34 9.20 -2.29 -3.52
N VAL A 35 10.09 -1.33 -3.40
CA VAL A 35 11.10 -1.00 -4.42
C VAL A 35 12.52 -1.39 -3.99
N ARG A 36 12.66 -2.06 -2.85
CA ARG A 36 13.94 -2.46 -2.26
C ARG A 36 14.91 -3.13 -3.26
N PRO A 37 14.50 -4.07 -4.12
CA PRO A 37 15.42 -4.73 -5.04
C PRO A 37 16.13 -3.78 -6.02
N LEU A 38 15.56 -2.58 -6.25
CA LEU A 38 16.12 -1.56 -7.13
C LEU A 38 17.03 -0.56 -6.41
N TYR A 39 16.94 -0.46 -5.07
CA TYR A 39 17.53 0.62 -4.27
C TYR A 39 18.19 0.13 -2.99
N GLU A 40 18.80 -1.07 -3.02
CA GLU A 40 19.43 -1.67 -1.82
C GLU A 40 20.57 -0.80 -1.26
N ALA A 41 21.37 -0.17 -2.13
CA ALA A 41 22.48 0.69 -1.71
C ALA A 41 21.98 1.96 -1.02
N GLU A 42 20.95 2.60 -1.56
CA GLU A 42 20.33 3.80 -0.99
C GLU A 42 19.66 3.51 0.35
N ILE A 43 19.02 2.35 0.47
CA ILE A 43 18.40 1.91 1.72
C ILE A 43 19.47 1.65 2.79
N ALA A 44 20.55 0.96 2.44
CA ALA A 44 21.66 0.70 3.35
C ALA A 44 22.36 1.99 3.82
N ALA A 45 22.38 3.03 2.98
CA ALA A 45 22.96 4.34 3.27
C ALA A 45 21.95 5.32 3.91
N ALA A 46 20.77 4.87 4.33
CA ALA A 46 19.67 5.73 4.77
C ALA A 46 19.86 6.32 6.19
N GLU A 47 21.05 6.25 6.78
CA GLU A 47 21.30 6.88 8.09
C GLU A 47 21.30 8.42 7.99
N ASN A 48 20.13 9.01 8.24
CA ASN A 48 19.97 10.45 8.19
C ASN A 48 18.96 10.96 9.21
N ASN A 49 19.42 11.32 10.40
CA ASN A 49 18.58 11.90 11.45
C ASN A 49 17.92 13.24 11.07
N SER A 50 18.38 13.87 9.98
CA SER A 50 17.82 15.13 9.47
C SER A 50 16.64 14.92 8.50
N ILE A 51 16.30 13.68 8.15
CA ILE A 51 15.09 13.35 7.41
C ILE A 51 14.20 12.52 8.32
N ARG A 52 12.97 12.97 8.52
CA ARG A 52 11.99 12.30 9.38
C ARG A 52 10.66 12.16 8.65
N SER A 53 9.97 11.08 8.92
CA SER A 53 8.60 10.87 8.43
C SER A 53 7.63 10.69 9.59
N PHE A 54 6.49 11.34 9.47
CA PHE A 54 5.30 11.09 10.26
C PHE A 54 4.22 10.55 9.32
N THR A 55 3.78 9.33 9.55
CA THR A 55 2.68 8.74 8.78
C THR A 55 1.38 8.94 9.54
N VAL A 56 0.45 9.65 8.93
CA VAL A 56 -0.90 9.83 9.47
C VAL A 56 -1.61 8.48 9.50
N PRO A 57 -2.10 8.03 10.67
CA PRO A 57 -2.86 6.79 10.76
C PRO A 57 -4.11 6.82 9.88
N LYS A 58 -4.31 5.77 9.09
CA LYS A 58 -5.46 5.67 8.19
C LYS A 58 -6.75 5.49 8.94
N ARG A 59 -7.72 6.30 8.60
CA ARG A 59 -9.04 6.27 9.19
C ARG A 59 -10.07 6.82 8.22
N PHE A 60 -11.23 6.18 8.15
CA PHE A 60 -12.40 6.74 7.47
C PHE A 60 -13.15 7.64 8.45
N VAL A 61 -13.33 8.90 8.09
CA VAL A 61 -14.08 9.88 8.88
C VAL A 61 -15.07 10.58 7.95
N PHE A 62 -16.35 10.29 8.10
CA PHE A 62 -17.40 10.82 7.26
C PHE A 62 -18.21 11.95 7.93
N THR A 63 -17.95 12.21 9.21
CA THR A 63 -18.68 13.19 10.02
C THR A 63 -18.08 14.60 9.98
N GLY A 64 -16.96 14.77 9.27
CA GLY A 64 -16.28 16.06 9.12
C GLY A 64 -14.84 16.04 9.62
N PRO A 65 -14.14 17.19 9.56
CA PRO A 65 -12.76 17.32 9.98
C PRO A 65 -12.58 17.02 11.47
N GLU A 66 -11.51 16.34 11.82
CA GLU A 66 -11.11 16.11 13.22
C GLU A 66 -10.15 17.20 13.70
N SER A 67 -10.24 17.53 14.99
CA SER A 67 -9.40 18.57 15.60
C SER A 67 -7.96 18.11 15.86
N ASP A 68 -7.72 16.79 15.86
CA ASP A 68 -6.40 16.21 16.11
C ASP A 68 -6.25 14.83 15.42
N LEU A 69 -5.02 14.36 15.31
CA LEU A 69 -4.72 13.05 14.73
C LEU A 69 -4.91 11.94 15.77
N PRO A 70 -5.35 10.73 15.35
CA PRO A 70 -5.60 9.62 16.28
C PRO A 70 -4.31 9.01 16.86
N GLY A 71 -3.16 9.55 16.54
CA GLY A 71 -1.84 9.09 16.97
C GLY A 71 -0.79 9.25 15.89
N GLY A 72 0.32 8.55 16.02
CA GLY A 72 1.46 8.60 15.12
C GLY A 72 2.71 9.13 15.82
N GLU A 73 3.85 8.97 15.17
CA GLU A 73 5.14 9.43 15.68
C GLU A 73 6.07 9.85 14.54
N TRP A 74 6.97 10.78 14.84
CA TRP A 74 8.07 11.13 13.95
C TRP A 74 9.17 10.08 14.03
N ARG A 75 9.48 9.44 12.92
CA ARG A 75 10.55 8.45 12.80
C ARG A 75 11.68 9.00 11.96
N ALA A 76 12.91 8.96 12.49
CA ALA A 76 14.11 9.33 11.74
C ALA A 76 14.43 8.25 10.70
N ALA A 77 14.98 8.67 9.56
CA ALA A 77 15.41 7.75 8.51
C ALA A 77 16.65 6.97 8.95
N ASN A 78 16.56 5.65 8.86
CA ASN A 78 17.66 4.69 8.97
C ASN A 78 17.33 3.48 8.07
N PRO A 79 18.26 2.52 7.86
CA PRO A 79 18.01 1.38 6.96
C PRO A 79 16.78 0.54 7.30
N GLU A 80 16.37 0.52 8.57
CA GLU A 80 15.21 -0.24 9.03
C GLU A 80 13.92 0.59 8.87
N THR A 81 13.90 1.81 9.40
CA THR A 81 12.70 2.64 9.42
C THR A 81 12.29 3.15 8.05
N VAL A 82 13.27 3.41 7.15
CA VAL A 82 13.01 3.91 5.80
C VAL A 82 12.18 2.93 4.96
N LEU A 83 12.22 1.65 5.27
CA LEU A 83 11.41 0.64 4.57
C LEU A 83 9.91 0.91 4.63
N ASP A 84 9.46 1.64 5.66
CA ASP A 84 8.06 2.03 5.86
C ASP A 84 7.73 3.41 5.30
N PHE A 85 8.73 4.20 4.92
CA PHE A 85 8.49 5.52 4.36
C PHE A 85 7.91 5.39 2.95
N SER A 86 7.13 6.37 2.52
CA SER A 86 6.74 6.52 1.11
C SER A 86 7.98 6.60 0.23
N SER A 87 8.05 5.78 -0.82
CA SER A 87 9.17 5.82 -1.78
C SER A 87 9.28 7.19 -2.43
N ALA A 88 8.18 7.73 -2.95
CA ALA A 88 8.17 9.04 -3.60
C ALA A 88 8.62 10.15 -2.66
N ALA A 89 8.06 10.18 -1.44
CA ALA A 89 8.40 11.20 -0.44
C ALA A 89 9.84 11.05 0.09
N TRP A 90 10.34 9.82 0.24
CA TRP A 90 11.71 9.56 0.67
C TRP A 90 12.75 10.07 -0.33
N PHE A 91 12.63 9.71 -1.61
CA PHE A 91 13.57 10.17 -2.64
C PHE A 91 13.48 11.67 -2.84
N PHE A 92 12.28 12.26 -2.80
CA PHE A 92 12.09 13.71 -2.81
C PHE A 92 12.80 14.39 -1.62
N ALA A 93 12.61 13.90 -0.39
CA ALA A 93 13.22 14.48 0.80
C ALA A 93 14.74 14.39 0.79
N ARG A 94 15.31 13.31 0.22
CA ARG A 94 16.77 13.18 0.02
C ARG A 94 17.30 14.27 -0.91
N GLU A 95 16.62 14.48 -2.03
CA GLU A 95 17.03 15.52 -3.00
C GLU A 95 16.96 16.92 -2.39
N ILE A 96 15.88 17.27 -1.69
CA ILE A 96 15.76 18.54 -0.98
C ILE A 96 16.85 18.68 0.07
N LYS A 97 17.10 17.64 0.87
CA LYS A 97 18.19 17.68 1.87
C LYS A 97 19.56 17.89 1.26
N GLN A 98 19.85 17.24 0.12
CA GLN A 98 21.14 17.39 -0.57
C GLN A 98 21.30 18.80 -1.16
N THR A 99 20.24 19.32 -1.77
CA THR A 99 20.28 20.62 -2.47
C THR A 99 20.25 21.80 -1.49
N CYS A 100 19.38 21.76 -0.48
CA CYS A 100 19.14 22.90 0.40
C CYS A 100 19.91 22.83 1.74
N GLY A 101 20.42 21.65 2.12
CA GLY A 101 21.17 21.46 3.38
C GLY A 101 20.32 21.48 4.66
N VAL A 102 19.01 21.76 4.57
CA VAL A 102 18.09 21.87 5.73
C VAL A 102 17.51 20.50 6.14
N PRO A 103 17.13 20.29 7.41
CA PRO A 103 16.35 19.15 7.81
C PRO A 103 15.01 19.06 7.06
N VAL A 104 14.53 17.85 6.77
CA VAL A 104 13.28 17.61 6.04
C VAL A 104 12.35 16.73 6.86
N GLY A 105 11.15 17.21 7.10
CA GLY A 105 10.03 16.45 7.65
C GLY A 105 9.07 16.03 6.54
N ILE A 106 8.70 14.74 6.50
CA ILE A 106 7.67 14.20 5.62
C ILE A 106 6.42 13.98 6.46
N LEU A 107 5.35 14.66 6.16
CA LEU A 107 4.02 14.37 6.71
C LEU A 107 3.25 13.57 5.67
N LEU A 108 3.22 12.25 5.83
CA LEU A 108 2.58 11.35 4.87
C LEU A 108 1.10 11.18 5.22
N SER A 109 0.23 11.68 4.35
CA SER A 109 -1.22 11.48 4.40
C SER A 109 -1.69 10.95 3.05
N ALA A 110 -1.59 9.63 2.86
CA ALA A 110 -1.94 8.95 1.62
C ALA A 110 -2.76 7.70 1.90
N PHE A 111 -3.74 7.42 1.02
CA PHE A 111 -4.61 6.27 1.14
C PHE A 111 -4.84 5.63 -0.24
N GLY A 112 -4.22 4.47 -0.47
CA GLY A 112 -4.35 3.73 -1.74
C GLY A 112 -5.79 3.33 -2.03
N GLY A 113 -6.23 3.56 -3.27
CA GLY A 113 -7.60 3.27 -3.70
C GLY A 113 -8.61 4.35 -3.35
N SER A 114 -8.24 5.43 -2.65
CA SER A 114 -9.16 6.52 -2.38
C SER A 114 -9.50 7.30 -3.65
N PRO A 115 -10.76 7.61 -3.90
CA PRO A 115 -11.16 8.49 -5.01
C PRO A 115 -10.87 9.95 -4.65
N ALA A 116 -10.89 10.84 -5.67
CA ALA A 116 -10.56 12.26 -5.49
C ALA A 116 -11.52 12.96 -4.53
N GLU A 117 -12.80 12.65 -4.59
CA GLU A 117 -13.86 13.20 -3.76
C GLU A 117 -13.70 12.91 -2.26
N ALA A 118 -12.97 11.84 -1.91
CA ALA A 118 -12.64 11.52 -0.51
C ALA A 118 -11.66 12.53 0.14
N TRP A 119 -11.05 13.41 -0.68
CA TRP A 119 -10.10 14.44 -0.25
C TRP A 119 -10.67 15.86 -0.34
N ILE A 120 -11.96 15.97 -0.68
CA ILE A 120 -12.66 17.24 -0.83
C ILE A 120 -13.49 17.50 0.44
N SER A 121 -13.48 18.74 0.96
CA SER A 121 -14.31 19.10 2.10
C SER A 121 -15.80 19.05 1.76
N GLU A 122 -16.66 18.82 2.75
CA GLU A 122 -18.12 18.81 2.57
C GLU A 122 -18.61 20.08 1.88
N GLU A 123 -18.15 21.26 2.31
CA GLU A 123 -18.49 22.56 1.72
C GLU A 123 -18.14 22.61 0.23
N SER A 124 -16.96 22.12 -0.15
CA SER A 124 -16.55 22.12 -1.56
C SER A 124 -17.28 21.07 -2.40
N LEU A 125 -17.71 19.97 -1.78
CA LEU A 125 -18.50 18.92 -2.43
C LEU A 125 -19.93 19.37 -2.78
N GLU A 126 -20.48 20.40 -2.13
CA GLU A 126 -21.79 20.96 -2.48
C GLU A 126 -21.88 21.39 -3.95
N ALA A 127 -20.75 21.78 -4.56
CA ALA A 127 -20.67 22.08 -5.99
C ALA A 127 -20.85 20.86 -6.90
N PHE A 128 -20.83 19.64 -6.35
CA PHE A 128 -20.92 18.35 -7.05
C PHE A 128 -22.09 17.53 -6.49
N PRO A 129 -23.34 17.77 -6.92
CA PRO A 129 -24.54 17.24 -6.27
C PRO A 129 -24.58 15.72 -6.10
N GLU A 130 -24.05 14.96 -7.05
CA GLU A 130 -24.04 13.49 -6.98
C GLU A 130 -23.11 13.00 -5.86
N HIS A 131 -21.89 13.53 -5.77
CA HIS A 131 -20.91 13.19 -4.73
C HIS A 131 -21.36 13.69 -3.35
N TYR A 132 -21.99 14.87 -3.31
CA TYR A 132 -22.56 15.41 -2.06
C TYR A 132 -23.71 14.54 -1.54
N ALA A 133 -24.58 14.06 -2.43
CA ALA A 133 -25.66 13.14 -2.06
C ALA A 133 -25.11 11.80 -1.51
N GLU A 134 -24.00 11.32 -2.05
CA GLU A 134 -23.35 10.12 -1.54
C GLU A 134 -22.70 10.35 -0.16
N LEU A 135 -22.00 11.48 0.02
CA LEU A 135 -21.47 11.87 1.34
C LEU A 135 -22.57 11.90 2.42
N ARG A 136 -23.74 12.43 2.09
CA ARG A 136 -24.88 12.50 3.05
C ARG A 136 -25.33 11.11 3.49
N LYS A 137 -25.28 10.09 2.63
CA LYS A 137 -25.58 8.69 3.02
C LYS A 137 -24.47 8.14 3.90
N LEU A 138 -23.19 8.45 3.60
CA LEU A 138 -22.04 8.00 4.37
C LEU A 138 -21.99 8.59 5.79
N ASN A 139 -22.71 9.68 6.06
CA ASN A 139 -22.87 10.20 7.42
C ASN A 139 -23.77 9.32 8.31
N GLU A 140 -24.45 8.32 7.75
CA GLU A 140 -25.27 7.37 8.50
C GLU A 140 -24.46 6.13 8.88
N GLU A 141 -24.16 5.93 10.15
CA GLU A 141 -23.38 4.78 10.65
C GLU A 141 -23.99 3.43 10.23
N SER A 142 -25.30 3.32 10.22
CA SER A 142 -26.03 2.12 9.78
C SER A 142 -25.77 1.82 8.29
N TYR A 143 -25.67 2.83 7.45
CA TYR A 143 -25.38 2.69 6.03
C TYR A 143 -23.99 2.10 5.80
N ILE A 144 -22.96 2.65 6.48
CA ILE A 144 -21.58 2.16 6.40
C ILE A 144 -21.50 0.71 6.87
N SER A 145 -22.06 0.42 8.05
CA SER A 145 -22.01 -0.94 8.62
C SER A 145 -22.68 -1.99 7.73
N ASN A 146 -23.76 -1.62 7.02
CA ASN A 146 -24.43 -2.48 6.07
C ASN A 146 -23.57 -2.73 4.83
N ILE A 147 -22.92 -1.70 4.26
CA ILE A 147 -22.00 -1.85 3.14
C ILE A 147 -20.85 -2.80 3.51
N GLU A 148 -20.20 -2.57 4.65
CA GLU A 148 -19.09 -3.42 5.09
C GLU A 148 -19.50 -4.88 5.31
N LYS A 149 -20.68 -5.10 5.87
CA LYS A 149 -21.22 -6.46 6.09
C LYS A 149 -21.48 -7.15 4.74
N GLU A 150 -22.10 -6.43 3.80
CA GLU A 150 -22.41 -6.98 2.48
C GLU A 150 -21.12 -7.26 1.68
N ASP A 151 -20.14 -6.37 1.74
CA ASP A 151 -18.83 -6.58 1.09
C ASP A 151 -18.10 -7.80 1.66
N ARG A 152 -18.05 -7.94 2.99
CA ARG A 152 -17.48 -9.14 3.62
C ARG A 152 -18.18 -10.40 3.16
N ARG A 153 -19.52 -10.38 3.06
CA ARG A 153 -20.31 -11.52 2.56
C ARG A 153 -19.97 -11.84 1.11
N ARG A 154 -19.99 -10.85 0.21
CA ARG A 154 -19.67 -11.02 -1.21
C ARG A 154 -18.26 -11.55 -1.44
N ILE A 155 -17.29 -11.04 -0.68
CA ILE A 155 -15.89 -11.50 -0.74
C ILE A 155 -15.81 -12.97 -0.28
N ALA A 156 -16.44 -13.33 0.83
CA ALA A 156 -16.45 -14.69 1.34
C ALA A 156 -17.12 -15.66 0.35
N ASP A 157 -18.27 -15.29 -0.21
CA ASP A 157 -18.99 -16.06 -1.21
C ASP A 157 -18.15 -16.26 -2.48
N TRP A 158 -17.46 -15.19 -2.93
CA TRP A 158 -16.59 -15.26 -4.11
C TRP A 158 -15.43 -16.24 -3.90
N TYR A 159 -14.69 -16.14 -2.77
CA TYR A 159 -13.60 -17.07 -2.49
C TYR A 159 -14.09 -18.51 -2.27
N SER A 160 -15.24 -18.69 -1.64
CA SER A 160 -15.85 -20.02 -1.49
C SER A 160 -16.19 -20.65 -2.83
N ASN A 161 -16.78 -19.87 -3.74
CA ASN A 161 -17.12 -20.34 -5.08
C ASN A 161 -15.86 -20.61 -5.91
N LEU A 162 -14.85 -19.72 -5.82
CA LEU A 162 -13.58 -19.92 -6.49
C LEU A 162 -12.93 -21.26 -6.10
N GLN A 163 -12.89 -21.60 -4.81
CA GLN A 163 -12.35 -22.87 -4.34
C GLN A 163 -13.17 -24.08 -4.83
N LYS A 164 -14.50 -23.96 -4.93
CA LYS A 164 -15.36 -25.04 -5.41
C LYS A 164 -15.22 -25.27 -6.91
N GLU A 165 -15.01 -24.20 -7.67
CA GLU A 165 -14.94 -24.24 -9.14
C GLU A 165 -13.51 -24.46 -9.65
N ASP A 166 -12.48 -24.26 -8.80
CA ASP A 166 -11.08 -24.49 -9.18
C ASP A 166 -10.85 -25.98 -9.44
N LEU A 167 -10.59 -26.31 -10.70
CA LEU A 167 -10.36 -27.67 -11.15
C LEU A 167 -9.17 -28.34 -10.45
N ALA A 168 -8.20 -27.56 -10.00
CA ALA A 168 -7.01 -28.07 -9.28
C ALA A 168 -7.32 -28.60 -7.88
N TYR A 169 -8.49 -28.26 -7.30
CA TYR A 169 -8.90 -28.68 -5.96
C TYR A 169 -10.11 -29.59 -5.94
N ARG A 170 -10.65 -30.00 -7.11
CA ARG A 170 -11.82 -30.89 -7.14
C ARG A 170 -11.56 -32.20 -6.37
N ALA A 171 -12.50 -32.52 -5.49
CA ALA A 171 -12.40 -33.64 -4.56
C ALA A 171 -12.14 -34.97 -5.29
N GLY A 172 -11.13 -35.73 -4.84
CA GLY A 172 -10.77 -37.07 -5.35
C GLY A 172 -9.79 -37.09 -6.53
N GLY A 173 -9.33 -35.92 -7.01
CA GLY A 173 -8.28 -35.82 -8.04
C GLY A 173 -6.87 -35.52 -7.46
N LEU A 174 -5.84 -35.79 -8.24
CA LEU A 174 -4.50 -35.27 -7.98
C LEU A 174 -4.57 -33.76 -8.10
N ARG A 175 -3.91 -33.05 -7.16
CA ARG A 175 -3.78 -31.58 -7.27
C ARG A 175 -2.95 -31.25 -8.51
N TRP A 176 -3.28 -30.19 -9.20
CA TRP A 176 -2.50 -29.77 -10.37
C TRP A 176 -1.04 -29.44 -10.05
N SER A 177 -0.74 -29.13 -8.79
CA SER A 177 0.65 -29.05 -8.29
C SER A 177 1.41 -30.37 -8.33
N ASP A 178 0.70 -31.51 -8.34
CA ASP A 178 1.24 -32.86 -8.21
C ASP A 178 1.20 -33.62 -9.56
N ILE A 179 0.64 -33.03 -10.60
CA ILE A 179 0.52 -33.61 -11.95
C ILE A 179 1.83 -33.38 -12.71
N ASP A 180 2.28 -34.40 -13.48
CA ASP A 180 3.42 -34.28 -14.39
C ASP A 180 3.12 -33.23 -15.48
N PRO A 181 4.05 -32.27 -15.74
CA PRO A 181 3.87 -31.23 -16.76
C PRO A 181 3.74 -31.77 -18.19
N ASP A 182 4.22 -32.97 -18.47
CA ASP A 182 4.18 -33.59 -19.79
C ASP A 182 2.80 -34.20 -20.16
N SER A 183 1.78 -33.98 -19.33
CA SER A 183 0.40 -34.34 -19.71
C SER A 183 -0.08 -33.45 -20.85
N ASP A 184 -0.68 -34.05 -21.89
CA ASP A 184 -1.20 -33.38 -23.10
C ASP A 184 -2.26 -32.31 -22.83
N ASP A 185 -2.68 -32.14 -21.58
CA ASP A 185 -3.74 -31.23 -21.15
C ASP A 185 -3.24 -29.79 -20.88
N TRP A 186 -1.94 -29.53 -20.91
CA TRP A 186 -1.37 -28.21 -20.64
C TRP A 186 -1.04 -27.46 -21.91
N SER A 187 -1.58 -26.23 -22.03
CA SER A 187 -1.26 -25.33 -23.14
C SER A 187 -0.03 -24.50 -22.85
N SER A 188 0.81 -24.26 -23.87
CA SER A 188 1.94 -23.36 -23.75
C SER A 188 1.49 -21.90 -23.61
N PHE A 189 2.11 -21.17 -22.69
CA PHE A 189 1.85 -19.77 -22.47
C PHE A 189 3.14 -18.98 -22.23
N THR A 190 3.23 -17.77 -22.80
CA THR A 190 4.40 -16.89 -22.61
C THR A 190 4.15 -15.90 -21.50
N VAL A 191 5.00 -15.92 -20.47
CA VAL A 191 5.03 -14.94 -19.36
C VAL A 191 6.36 -14.19 -19.35
N PRO A 192 6.39 -12.92 -18.93
CA PRO A 192 5.27 -12.07 -18.48
C PRO A 192 4.43 -11.53 -19.63
N GLY A 193 3.14 -11.25 -19.37
CA GLY A 193 2.24 -10.67 -20.36
C GLY A 193 0.82 -10.45 -19.82
N PHE A 194 0.04 -9.66 -20.53
CA PHE A 194 -1.37 -9.43 -20.20
C PHE A 194 -2.25 -10.47 -20.87
N PHE A 195 -3.26 -10.97 -20.16
CA PHE A 195 -4.23 -11.95 -20.71
C PHE A 195 -5.08 -11.41 -21.86
N SER A 196 -5.23 -10.08 -21.96
CA SER A 196 -6.07 -9.44 -22.99
C SER A 196 -5.73 -9.79 -24.43
N ALA A 197 -4.48 -10.17 -24.70
CA ALA A 197 -3.98 -10.54 -26.03
C ALA A 197 -3.76 -12.07 -26.18
N THR A 198 -4.35 -12.89 -25.33
CA THR A 198 -4.10 -14.33 -25.25
C THR A 198 -5.41 -15.11 -25.23
N PRO A 199 -5.39 -16.45 -25.34
CA PRO A 199 -6.57 -17.30 -25.16
C PRO A 199 -7.22 -17.16 -23.76
N LEU A 200 -6.50 -16.58 -22.79
CA LEU A 200 -7.02 -16.31 -21.44
C LEU A 200 -7.82 -15.00 -21.34
N LYS A 201 -8.06 -14.30 -22.45
CA LYS A 201 -8.86 -13.07 -22.48
C LYS A 201 -10.26 -13.33 -21.91
N GLY A 202 -10.63 -12.53 -20.89
CA GLY A 202 -11.95 -12.61 -20.25
C GLY A 202 -12.09 -13.67 -19.17
N ILE A 203 -11.03 -14.43 -18.88
CA ILE A 203 -11.05 -15.37 -17.75
C ILE A 203 -11.02 -14.56 -16.44
N ASN A 204 -12.01 -14.82 -15.58
CA ASN A 204 -12.07 -14.36 -14.20
C ASN A 204 -11.97 -15.58 -13.29
N GLY A 205 -10.87 -15.73 -12.58
CA GLY A 205 -10.63 -16.89 -11.72
C GLY A 205 -9.15 -17.18 -11.52
N VAL A 206 -8.84 -18.44 -11.29
CA VAL A 206 -7.47 -18.92 -11.09
C VAL A 206 -6.93 -19.49 -12.40
N VAL A 207 -5.71 -19.11 -12.75
CA VAL A 207 -4.92 -19.69 -13.83
C VAL A 207 -3.66 -20.29 -13.25
N TRP A 208 -3.46 -21.56 -13.51
CA TRP A 208 -2.29 -22.29 -13.06
C TRP A 208 -1.19 -22.23 -14.10
N PHE A 209 0.02 -21.88 -13.68
CA PHE A 209 1.22 -21.90 -14.52
C PHE A 209 2.22 -22.88 -13.94
N ARG A 210 2.89 -23.62 -14.81
CA ARG A 210 3.97 -24.54 -14.44
C ARG A 210 5.15 -24.34 -15.38
N LYS A 211 6.37 -24.39 -14.83
CA LYS A 211 7.61 -24.34 -15.61
C LYS A 211 8.69 -25.12 -14.89
N GLU A 212 9.38 -25.96 -15.63
CA GLU A 212 10.64 -26.53 -15.19
C GLU A 212 11.78 -25.56 -15.47
N ILE A 213 12.72 -25.48 -14.55
CA ILE A 213 13.92 -24.67 -14.66
C ILE A 213 15.13 -25.51 -14.25
N ASP A 214 16.19 -25.46 -15.05
CA ASP A 214 17.48 -26.04 -14.69
C ASP A 214 18.20 -25.08 -13.72
N ILE A 215 18.50 -25.57 -12.52
CA ILE A 215 19.28 -24.81 -11.54
C ILE A 215 20.76 -25.12 -11.78
N PRO A 216 21.58 -24.13 -12.19
CA PRO A 216 22.99 -24.36 -12.44
C PRO A 216 23.71 -24.77 -11.14
N ALA A 217 24.71 -25.61 -11.25
CA ALA A 217 25.48 -26.10 -10.11
C ALA A 217 26.09 -24.98 -9.25
N SER A 218 26.37 -23.81 -9.85
CA SER A 218 26.85 -22.61 -9.14
C SER A 218 25.83 -21.99 -8.19
N ALA A 219 24.56 -22.31 -8.35
CA ALA A 219 23.46 -21.85 -7.46
C ALA A 219 23.09 -22.92 -6.41
N ALA A 220 23.71 -24.09 -6.44
CA ALA A 220 23.43 -25.15 -5.47
C ALA A 220 23.78 -24.68 -4.04
N GLY A 221 22.84 -24.81 -3.11
CA GLY A 221 22.98 -24.37 -1.73
C GLY A 221 22.75 -22.88 -1.49
N GLN A 222 22.43 -22.08 -2.51
CA GLN A 222 21.97 -20.71 -2.33
C GLN A 222 20.46 -20.69 -2.08
N ILE A 223 20.02 -19.89 -1.10
CA ILE A 223 18.60 -19.66 -0.88
C ILE A 223 18.10 -18.79 -2.04
N GLY A 224 17.14 -19.33 -2.81
CA GLY A 224 16.46 -18.55 -3.85
C GLY A 224 15.84 -17.27 -3.25
N ARG A 225 16.17 -16.15 -3.82
CA ARG A 225 15.59 -14.84 -3.46
C ARG A 225 14.48 -14.45 -4.44
#